data_df0bb92c4b6eee1e1ab8e24d5190ff3e
#
_entry.id   df0bb92c4b6eee1e1ab8e24d5190ff3e
#
_cell.length_a   1.000
_cell.length_b   1.000
_cell.length_c   1.000
_cell.angle_alpha   90.00
_cell.angle_beta   90.00
_cell.angle_gamma   90.00
#
_symmetry.space_group_name_H-M   'P 1'
#
loop_
_entity.id
_entity.type
_entity.pdbx_description
1 polymer ?
#
loop_
_entity_poly.entity_id
_entity_poly.type
_entity_poly.pdbx_seq_one_letter_code
_entity_poly.pdbx_strand_id
1 'polypeptide(L)'
;MKLKHKHLLNLLQVNDFKVQNLDLKIPRNLFNKNKYFDLYQIYKELGGIQEEFPHIEEELYYIEPSTIIILDDYIHFNRYRNITLRSILYEQIPSFPLENYKRYCRNFEKECIKSGLPQRIWANRESDYYFGPSSSPGDFFKNGSGGWKLLAFKDLLEDAAAYAINYRVIRFSVYDNFLAEGKLMRLDNILDTPTHPLQQQLLKYIIRRIKE
;
A
#
# COMPACT_ATOMS: atom_id res chain seq x y z
N MET A 1 12.67 5.82 -1.01
CA MET A 1 12.19 4.59 -1.71
C MET A 1 12.94 3.37 -1.20
N LYS A 2 12.24 2.29 -0.80
CA LYS A 2 12.82 1.06 -0.25
C LYS A 2 13.53 0.24 -1.34
N LEU A 3 14.56 -0.53 -0.96
CA LEU A 3 15.44 -1.25 -1.91
C LEU A 3 14.65 -2.19 -2.85
N LYS A 4 13.70 -2.97 -2.31
CA LYS A 4 12.85 -3.88 -3.11
C LYS A 4 12.02 -3.15 -4.17
N HIS A 5 11.50 -1.98 -3.83
CA HIS A 5 10.76 -1.16 -4.79
C HIS A 5 11.68 -0.66 -5.92
N LYS A 6 12.90 -0.22 -5.58
CA LYS A 6 13.91 0.12 -6.59
C LYS A 6 14.19 -1.04 -7.54
N HIS A 7 14.35 -2.25 -7.00
CA HIS A 7 14.61 -3.44 -7.82
C HIS A 7 13.43 -3.76 -8.74
N LEU A 8 12.19 -3.63 -8.25
CA LEU A 8 10.99 -3.81 -9.06
C LEU A 8 10.94 -2.81 -10.22
N LEU A 9 11.14 -1.52 -9.93
CA LEU A 9 11.12 -0.47 -10.96
C LEU A 9 12.27 -0.65 -11.97
N ASN A 10 13.48 -0.97 -11.49
CA ASN A 10 14.63 -1.24 -12.38
C ASN A 10 14.35 -2.46 -13.28
N LEU A 11 13.74 -3.52 -12.74
CA LEU A 11 13.36 -4.69 -13.55
C LEU A 11 12.38 -4.31 -14.67
N LEU A 12 11.45 -3.41 -14.41
CA LEU A 12 10.55 -2.88 -15.42
C LEU A 12 11.30 -2.02 -16.46
N GLN A 13 12.15 -1.09 -16.01
CA GLN A 13 12.90 -0.17 -16.89
C GLN A 13 13.83 -0.91 -17.85
N VAL A 14 14.58 -1.91 -17.39
CA VAL A 14 15.49 -2.70 -18.25
C VAL A 14 14.74 -3.62 -19.22
N ASN A 15 13.43 -3.73 -19.12
CA ASN A 15 12.55 -4.47 -20.01
C ASN A 15 11.56 -3.55 -20.76
N ASP A 16 12.03 -2.35 -21.09
CA ASP A 16 11.39 -1.37 -21.98
C ASP A 16 10.09 -0.73 -21.46
N PHE A 17 9.79 -0.87 -20.17
CA PHE A 17 8.70 -0.10 -19.58
C PHE A 17 9.16 1.32 -19.27
N LYS A 18 8.41 2.30 -19.76
CA LYS A 18 8.67 3.72 -19.46
C LYS A 18 8.14 4.05 -18.07
N VAL A 19 9.02 3.96 -17.07
CA VAL A 19 8.71 4.30 -15.68
C VAL A 19 8.98 5.78 -15.47
N GLN A 20 8.00 6.51 -14.94
CA GLN A 20 8.08 7.93 -14.65
C GLN A 20 7.56 8.24 -13.24
N ASN A 21 7.95 9.39 -12.70
CA ASN A 21 7.46 9.88 -11.42
C ASN A 21 6.13 10.62 -11.60
N LEU A 22 5.24 10.45 -10.63
CA LEU A 22 3.99 11.17 -10.52
C LEU A 22 3.91 11.80 -9.13
N ASP A 23 3.96 13.12 -9.07
CA ASP A 23 3.66 13.85 -7.83
C ASP A 23 2.16 13.86 -7.60
N LEU A 24 1.69 12.94 -6.77
CA LEU A 24 0.28 12.82 -6.45
C LEU A 24 -0.06 13.77 -5.32
N LYS A 25 -0.64 14.92 -5.69
CA LYS A 25 -1.24 15.86 -4.74
C LYS A 25 -2.74 15.69 -4.77
N ILE A 26 -3.32 15.43 -3.62
CA ILE A 26 -4.76 15.19 -3.51
C ILE A 26 -5.44 16.43 -2.94
N PRO A 27 -6.02 17.29 -3.80
CA PRO A 27 -6.88 18.34 -3.31
C PRO A 27 -8.19 17.73 -2.78
N ARG A 28 -8.72 18.27 -1.68
CA ARG A 28 -9.95 17.79 -1.03
C ARG A 28 -11.15 17.72 -1.98
N ASN A 29 -11.23 18.61 -2.94
CA ASN A 29 -12.29 18.67 -3.94
C ASN A 29 -12.20 17.58 -5.02
N LEU A 30 -11.14 16.76 -5.03
CA LEU A 30 -10.99 15.66 -5.96
C LEU A 30 -12.05 14.58 -5.77
N PHE A 31 -12.51 14.40 -4.53
CA PHE A 31 -13.51 13.40 -4.20
C PHE A 31 -14.93 13.96 -4.30
N ASN A 32 -15.81 13.28 -5.02
CA ASN A 32 -17.24 13.57 -4.95
C ASN A 32 -17.77 13.28 -3.53
N LYS A 33 -18.97 13.80 -3.20
CA LYS A 33 -19.55 13.71 -1.86
C LYS A 33 -19.63 12.27 -1.33
N ASN A 34 -19.96 11.29 -2.15
CA ASN A 34 -20.10 9.90 -1.70
C ASN A 34 -18.74 9.26 -1.39
N LYS A 35 -17.73 9.51 -2.23
CA LYS A 35 -16.37 9.02 -1.99
C LYS A 35 -15.76 9.68 -0.76
N TYR A 36 -15.95 11.00 -0.60
CA TYR A 36 -15.49 11.70 0.59
C TYR A 36 -16.12 11.13 1.85
N PHE A 37 -17.42 10.83 1.81
CA PHE A 37 -18.13 10.23 2.93
C PHE A 37 -17.58 8.85 3.31
N ASP A 38 -17.33 7.97 2.35
CA ASP A 38 -16.73 6.65 2.60
C ASP A 38 -15.34 6.77 3.24
N LEU A 39 -14.46 7.61 2.69
CA LEU A 39 -13.14 7.87 3.25
C LEU A 39 -13.24 8.42 4.68
N TYR A 40 -14.17 9.33 4.92
CA TYR A 40 -14.38 9.90 6.24
C TYR A 40 -14.89 8.85 7.24
N GLN A 41 -15.80 7.95 6.84
CA GLN A 41 -16.26 6.85 7.70
C GLN A 41 -15.10 5.90 8.06
N ILE A 42 -14.27 5.53 7.11
CA ILE A 42 -13.07 4.70 7.37
C ILE A 42 -12.09 5.44 8.30
N TYR A 43 -11.88 6.76 8.11
CA TYR A 43 -11.06 7.56 9.01
C TYR A 43 -11.58 7.52 10.45
N LYS A 44 -12.90 7.68 10.64
CA LYS A 44 -13.53 7.61 11.97
C LYS A 44 -13.49 6.19 12.56
N GLU A 45 -13.64 5.15 11.76
CA GLU A 45 -13.49 3.75 12.21
C GLU A 45 -12.07 3.46 12.70
N LEU A 46 -11.05 4.07 12.11
CA LEU A 46 -9.67 4.03 12.59
C LEU A 46 -9.46 4.82 13.91
N GLY A 47 -10.45 5.57 14.36
CA GLY A 47 -10.39 6.42 15.54
C GLY A 47 -9.87 7.83 15.25
N GLY A 48 -10.10 8.34 14.05
CA GLY A 48 -9.76 9.71 13.66
C GLY A 48 -10.50 10.75 14.52
N ILE A 49 -9.75 11.68 15.12
CA ILE A 49 -10.27 12.69 16.07
C ILE A 49 -10.53 14.05 15.43
N GLN A 50 -9.86 14.36 14.32
CA GLN A 50 -10.03 15.64 13.64
C GLN A 50 -11.34 15.66 12.81
N GLU A 51 -11.83 16.86 12.50
CA GLU A 51 -12.97 17.05 11.60
C GLU A 51 -12.64 16.70 10.16
N GLU A 52 -11.37 16.80 9.81
CA GLU A 52 -10.84 16.52 8.48
C GLU A 52 -9.77 15.44 8.56
N PHE A 53 -9.75 14.54 7.58
CA PHE A 53 -8.72 13.51 7.50
C PHE A 53 -7.40 14.04 6.89
N PRO A 54 -6.28 13.27 7.03
CA PRO A 54 -4.97 13.65 6.50
C PRO A 54 -5.00 13.95 5.00
N HIS A 55 -4.12 14.86 4.57
CA HIS A 55 -3.79 15.04 3.17
C HIS A 55 -2.68 14.10 2.75
N ILE A 56 -2.60 13.85 1.44
CA ILE A 56 -1.45 13.16 0.85
C ILE A 56 -0.77 14.07 -0.14
N GLU A 57 0.56 14.14 0.00
CA GLU A 57 1.50 14.54 -1.02
C GLU A 57 2.53 13.41 -1.12
N GLU A 58 2.40 12.56 -2.15
CA GLU A 58 3.27 11.40 -2.32
C GLU A 58 3.83 11.37 -3.75
N GLU A 59 5.11 11.00 -3.85
CA GLU A 59 5.75 10.70 -5.11
C GLU A 59 5.52 9.23 -5.44
N LEU A 60 4.73 8.97 -6.47
CA LEU A 60 4.43 7.64 -6.97
C LEU A 60 5.14 7.38 -8.29
N TYR A 61 5.23 6.11 -8.67
CA TYR A 61 5.81 5.70 -9.94
C TYR A 61 4.73 5.09 -10.82
N TYR A 62 4.67 5.55 -12.05
CA TYR A 62 3.74 4.99 -13.03
C TYR A 62 4.47 4.53 -14.29
N ILE A 63 3.84 3.61 -15.00
CA ILE A 63 4.20 3.20 -16.36
C ILE A 63 3.16 3.72 -17.34
N GLU A 64 3.63 4.16 -18.50
CA GLU A 64 2.73 4.66 -19.54
C GLU A 64 1.72 3.59 -20.01
N PRO A 65 0.47 3.99 -20.33
CA PRO A 65 -0.01 5.38 -20.38
C PRO A 65 -0.50 5.93 -19.02
N SER A 66 -0.92 5.11 -18.06
CA SER A 66 -1.57 5.58 -16.83
C SER A 66 -1.68 4.49 -15.77
N THR A 67 -0.64 3.70 -15.56
CA THR A 67 -0.64 2.61 -14.56
C THR A 67 0.36 2.89 -13.45
N ILE A 68 -0.13 3.15 -12.25
CA ILE A 68 0.68 3.33 -11.04
C ILE A 68 1.10 1.95 -10.51
N ILE A 69 2.38 1.81 -10.19
CA ILE A 69 2.96 0.58 -9.63
C ILE A 69 3.38 0.84 -8.19
N ILE A 70 2.84 0.09 -7.26
CA ILE A 70 3.16 0.17 -5.84
C ILE A 70 3.61 -1.22 -5.34
N LEU A 71 4.68 -1.25 -4.55
CA LEU A 71 5.11 -2.43 -3.82
C LEU A 71 4.92 -2.22 -2.33
N ASP A 72 3.95 -2.91 -1.76
CA ASP A 72 3.71 -2.91 -0.32
C ASP A 72 4.64 -3.90 0.37
N ASP A 73 5.47 -3.39 1.27
CA ASP A 73 6.35 -4.23 2.08
C ASP A 73 5.67 -4.64 3.41
N TYR A 74 6.44 -5.29 4.29
CA TYR A 74 5.96 -5.89 5.53
C TYR A 74 5.14 -4.94 6.42
N ILE A 75 5.45 -3.63 6.43
CA ILE A 75 4.82 -2.66 7.33
C ILE A 75 3.37 -2.30 6.95
N HIS A 76 2.92 -2.65 5.75
CA HIS A 76 1.57 -2.32 5.28
C HIS A 76 0.50 -3.33 5.73
N PHE A 77 0.89 -4.50 6.31
CA PHE A 77 -0.03 -5.61 6.56
C PHE A 77 -0.38 -5.78 8.05
N ASN A 78 -1.37 -5.02 8.50
CA ASN A 78 -1.84 -5.01 9.88
C ASN A 78 -3.36 -4.83 9.97
N ARG A 79 -3.90 -4.86 11.21
CA ARG A 79 -5.34 -4.70 11.48
C ARG A 79 -5.92 -3.38 10.96
N TYR A 80 -5.15 -2.30 10.95
CA TYR A 80 -5.64 -1.00 10.48
C TYR A 80 -5.76 -0.98 8.95
N ARG A 81 -4.82 -1.59 8.22
CA ARG A 81 -4.98 -1.80 6.78
C ARG A 81 -6.19 -2.68 6.48
N ASN A 82 -6.46 -3.72 7.29
CA ASN A 82 -7.65 -4.55 7.13
C ASN A 82 -8.95 -3.75 7.32
N ILE A 83 -8.95 -2.70 8.14
CA ILE A 83 -10.09 -1.76 8.26
C ILE A 83 -10.23 -0.95 6.98
N THR A 84 -9.16 -0.33 6.47
CA THR A 84 -9.22 0.49 5.25
C THR A 84 -9.65 -0.30 4.02
N LEU A 85 -9.36 -1.60 3.97
CA LEU A 85 -9.80 -2.51 2.90
C LEU A 85 -11.31 -2.81 2.91
N ARG A 86 -12.10 -2.19 3.78
CA ARG A 86 -13.57 -2.25 3.77
C ARG A 86 -14.20 -1.12 2.96
N SER A 87 -13.41 -0.13 2.53
CA SER A 87 -13.89 0.96 1.68
C SER A 87 -14.56 0.41 0.42
N ILE A 88 -15.70 1.01 0.04
CA ILE A 88 -16.41 0.69 -1.21
C ILE A 88 -15.56 0.97 -2.46
N LEU A 89 -14.49 1.74 -2.32
CA LEU A 89 -13.53 1.98 -3.39
C LEU A 89 -13.02 0.67 -4.02
N TYR A 90 -12.72 -0.33 -3.19
CA TYR A 90 -12.12 -1.59 -3.66
C TYR A 90 -13.08 -2.47 -4.45
N GLU A 91 -14.39 -2.23 -4.39
CA GLU A 91 -15.38 -2.83 -5.28
C GLU A 91 -15.30 -2.22 -6.69
N GLN A 92 -14.75 -1.00 -6.80
CA GLN A 92 -14.60 -0.24 -8.05
C GLN A 92 -13.23 -0.44 -8.70
N ILE A 93 -12.29 -1.14 -8.05
CA ILE A 93 -10.94 -1.43 -8.56
C ILE A 93 -10.77 -2.97 -8.72
N PRO A 94 -11.27 -3.57 -9.80
CA PRO A 94 -11.25 -5.03 -9.98
C PRO A 94 -9.83 -5.62 -9.99
N SER A 95 -8.83 -4.82 -10.38
CA SER A 95 -7.42 -5.25 -10.40
C SER A 95 -6.79 -5.34 -9.02
N PHE A 96 -7.43 -4.80 -7.97
CA PHE A 96 -6.91 -4.83 -6.61
C PHE A 96 -7.10 -6.23 -5.99
N PRO A 97 -6.05 -6.88 -5.46
CA PRO A 97 -6.13 -8.24 -4.91
C PRO A 97 -6.70 -8.25 -3.48
N LEU A 98 -7.94 -7.76 -3.31
CA LEU A 98 -8.58 -7.45 -2.03
C LEU A 98 -8.51 -8.59 -1.02
N GLU A 99 -8.91 -9.81 -1.41
CA GLU A 99 -8.95 -10.95 -0.50
C GLU A 99 -7.56 -11.43 -0.09
N ASN A 100 -6.57 -11.32 -0.99
CA ASN A 100 -5.18 -11.60 -0.65
C ASN A 100 -4.67 -10.59 0.39
N TYR A 101 -4.92 -9.30 0.20
CA TYR A 101 -4.51 -8.25 1.12
C TYR A 101 -5.16 -8.40 2.50
N LYS A 102 -6.46 -8.66 2.58
CA LYS A 102 -7.15 -8.98 3.84
C LYS A 102 -6.52 -10.19 4.54
N ARG A 103 -6.19 -11.24 3.78
CA ARG A 103 -5.50 -12.43 4.30
C ARG A 103 -4.12 -12.09 4.83
N TYR A 104 -3.33 -11.29 4.11
CA TYR A 104 -1.99 -10.87 4.55
C TYR A 104 -2.06 -10.03 5.82
N CYS A 105 -3.00 -9.10 5.93
CA CYS A 105 -3.21 -8.31 7.15
C CYS A 105 -3.49 -9.18 8.38
N ARG A 106 -4.25 -10.26 8.22
CA ARG A 106 -4.55 -11.20 9.33
C ARG A 106 -3.35 -12.10 9.67
N ASN A 107 -2.64 -12.58 8.66
CA ASN A 107 -1.63 -13.62 8.86
C ASN A 107 -0.25 -13.05 9.24
N PHE A 108 0.08 -11.83 8.79
CA PHE A 108 1.43 -11.27 8.90
C PHE A 108 1.53 -10.04 9.80
N GLU A 109 0.52 -9.77 10.64
CA GLU A 109 0.55 -8.62 11.55
C GLU A 109 1.74 -8.64 12.50
N LYS A 110 2.15 -9.82 12.98
CA LYS A 110 3.35 -9.96 13.85
C LYS A 110 4.64 -9.54 13.13
N GLU A 111 4.76 -9.88 11.86
CA GLU A 111 5.91 -9.47 11.03
C GLU A 111 5.87 -7.97 10.75
N CYS A 112 4.68 -7.41 10.51
CA CYS A 112 4.47 -5.98 10.37
C CYS A 112 4.96 -5.23 11.62
N ILE A 113 4.56 -5.64 12.81
CA ILE A 113 5.00 -5.05 14.07
C ILE A 113 6.52 -5.09 14.19
N LYS A 114 7.11 -6.28 14.01
CA LYS A 114 8.55 -6.49 14.09
C LYS A 114 9.33 -5.60 13.12
N SER A 115 8.81 -5.41 11.92
CA SER A 115 9.45 -4.59 10.88
C SER A 115 9.27 -3.10 11.10
N GLY A 116 8.16 -2.68 11.68
CA GLY A 116 7.80 -1.27 11.85
C GLY A 116 8.37 -0.62 13.11
N LEU A 117 8.59 -1.37 14.18
CA LEU A 117 9.14 -0.82 15.43
C LEU A 117 10.52 -0.15 15.23
N PRO A 118 11.50 -0.78 14.55
CA PRO A 118 12.79 -0.14 14.28
C PRO A 118 12.67 1.11 13.40
N GLN A 119 11.64 1.20 12.56
CA GLN A 119 11.37 2.33 11.68
C GLN A 119 10.60 3.47 12.35
N ARG A 120 10.32 3.36 13.67
CA ARG A 120 9.57 4.35 14.46
C ARG A 120 8.19 4.69 13.88
N ILE A 121 7.53 3.72 13.25
CA ILE A 121 6.20 3.92 12.65
C ILE A 121 5.11 4.01 13.71
N TRP A 122 5.33 3.45 14.92
CA TRP A 122 4.30 3.32 15.94
C TRP A 122 3.56 4.61 16.26
N ALA A 123 4.30 5.71 16.42
CA ALA A 123 3.75 7.03 16.71
C ALA A 123 4.67 8.11 16.14
N ASN A 124 4.07 9.20 15.69
CA ASN A 124 4.76 10.43 15.29
C ASN A 124 3.82 11.62 15.48
N ARG A 125 4.35 12.86 15.36
CA ARG A 125 3.57 14.08 15.58
C ARG A 125 2.34 14.20 14.70
N GLU A 126 2.41 13.78 13.42
CA GLU A 126 1.29 13.83 12.50
C GLU A 126 0.22 12.82 12.91
N SER A 127 0.62 11.58 13.26
CA SER A 127 -0.32 10.56 13.72
C SER A 127 -1.02 10.92 15.02
N ASP A 128 -0.29 11.56 15.96
CA ASP A 128 -0.87 12.00 17.23
C ASP A 128 -1.89 13.13 17.01
N TYR A 129 -1.65 14.01 16.02
CA TYR A 129 -2.62 15.04 15.65
C TYR A 129 -3.93 14.43 15.11
N TYR A 130 -3.84 13.45 14.21
CA TYR A 130 -5.05 12.90 13.57
C TYR A 130 -5.76 11.80 14.38
N PHE A 131 -5.04 11.03 15.20
CA PHE A 131 -5.56 9.86 15.90
C PHE A 131 -5.39 9.91 17.42
N GLY A 132 -4.81 10.99 17.96
CA GLY A 132 -4.45 11.12 19.37
C GLY A 132 -3.24 10.25 19.76
N PRO A 133 -2.80 10.39 21.02
CA PRO A 133 -1.61 9.71 21.52
C PRO A 133 -1.71 8.18 21.38
N SER A 134 -0.68 7.55 20.84
CA SER A 134 -0.59 6.09 20.72
C SER A 134 -0.44 5.40 22.08
N SER A 135 -0.89 4.16 22.18
CA SER A 135 -0.55 3.27 23.29
C SER A 135 0.95 2.94 23.30
N SER A 136 1.43 2.28 24.33
CA SER A 136 2.83 1.82 24.38
C SER A 136 3.14 0.91 23.18
N PRO A 137 4.38 0.92 22.64
CA PRO A 137 4.74 0.11 21.49
C PRO A 137 4.41 -1.38 21.69
N GLY A 138 3.67 -1.95 20.73
CA GLY A 138 3.18 -3.34 20.79
C GLY A 138 1.84 -3.51 21.52
N ASP A 139 1.33 -2.49 22.22
CA ASP A 139 0.02 -2.53 22.88
C ASP A 139 -1.08 -2.01 21.97
N PHE A 140 -1.95 -2.90 21.52
CA PHE A 140 -3.11 -2.58 20.71
C PHE A 140 -4.39 -2.32 21.50
N PHE A 141 -4.34 -2.37 22.82
CA PHE A 141 -5.43 -1.94 23.66
C PHE A 141 -5.57 -0.41 23.62
N LYS A 142 -6.76 0.10 23.94
CA LYS A 142 -7.08 1.54 23.86
C LYS A 142 -6.88 2.08 22.44
N ASN A 143 -6.02 3.11 22.30
CA ASN A 143 -5.80 3.76 21.01
C ASN A 143 -4.89 2.97 20.04
N GLY A 144 -4.07 2.05 20.54
CA GLY A 144 -3.12 1.30 19.71
C GLY A 144 -2.07 2.21 19.07
N SER A 145 -1.78 2.01 17.79
CA SER A 145 -0.75 2.76 17.04
C SER A 145 -1.34 3.80 16.12
N GLY A 146 -1.17 5.07 16.44
CA GLY A 146 -1.55 6.18 15.54
C GLY A 146 -0.75 6.17 14.23
N GLY A 147 0.53 5.83 14.27
CA GLY A 147 1.38 5.81 13.09
C GLY A 147 0.94 4.77 12.06
N TRP A 148 0.56 3.56 12.47
CA TRP A 148 0.02 2.57 11.54
C TRP A 148 -1.40 2.86 11.07
N LYS A 149 -2.23 3.52 11.89
CA LYS A 149 -3.52 4.05 11.44
C LYS A 149 -3.32 5.06 10.31
N LEU A 150 -2.37 5.99 10.50
CA LEU A 150 -2.03 7.00 9.51
C LEU A 150 -1.50 6.37 8.22
N LEU A 151 -0.55 5.41 8.31
CA LEU A 151 -0.01 4.72 7.15
C LEU A 151 -1.10 3.98 6.37
N ALA A 152 -1.93 3.19 7.07
CA ALA A 152 -3.02 2.45 6.43
C ALA A 152 -4.05 3.37 5.77
N PHE A 153 -4.32 4.53 6.37
CA PHE A 153 -5.23 5.52 5.79
C PHE A 153 -4.61 6.22 4.58
N LYS A 154 -3.30 6.54 4.62
CA LYS A 154 -2.58 7.09 3.46
C LYS A 154 -2.61 6.11 2.28
N ASP A 155 -2.39 4.81 2.50
CA ASP A 155 -2.54 3.79 1.46
C ASP A 155 -3.93 3.82 0.78
N LEU A 156 -5.00 3.98 1.56
CA LEU A 156 -6.36 4.11 1.02
C LEU A 156 -6.53 5.39 0.20
N LEU A 157 -5.98 6.50 0.69
CA LEU A 157 -6.06 7.78 -0.01
C LEU A 157 -5.28 7.77 -1.32
N GLU A 158 -4.11 7.11 -1.38
CA GLU A 158 -3.35 6.90 -2.63
C GLU A 158 -4.20 6.17 -3.67
N ASP A 159 -4.84 5.06 -3.28
CA ASP A 159 -5.71 4.28 -4.16
C ASP A 159 -6.91 5.11 -4.63
N ALA A 160 -7.53 5.88 -3.72
CA ALA A 160 -8.68 6.73 -4.03
C ALA A 160 -8.32 7.87 -4.99
N ALA A 161 -7.15 8.48 -4.80
CA ALA A 161 -6.69 9.56 -5.64
C ALA A 161 -6.32 9.08 -7.04
N ALA A 162 -5.56 8.01 -7.12
CA ALA A 162 -5.21 7.41 -8.41
C ALA A 162 -6.48 7.05 -9.21
N TYR A 163 -7.46 6.44 -8.54
CA TYR A 163 -8.75 6.15 -9.17
C TYR A 163 -9.49 7.43 -9.62
N ALA A 164 -9.45 8.49 -8.81
CA ALA A 164 -10.14 9.75 -9.14
C ALA A 164 -9.54 10.49 -10.34
N ILE A 165 -8.24 10.33 -10.60
CA ILE A 165 -7.54 10.87 -11.77
C ILE A 165 -7.46 9.89 -12.95
N ASN A 166 -8.23 8.79 -12.90
CA ASN A 166 -8.27 7.74 -13.91
C ASN A 166 -6.94 7.02 -14.16
N TYR A 167 -6.11 6.90 -13.13
CA TYR A 167 -4.95 6.01 -13.17
C TYR A 167 -5.34 4.63 -12.65
N ARG A 168 -4.88 3.60 -13.31
CA ARG A 168 -4.97 2.23 -12.82
C ARG A 168 -3.91 2.00 -11.77
N VAL A 169 -4.29 1.45 -10.62
CA VAL A 169 -3.33 1.08 -9.56
C VAL A 169 -3.10 -0.42 -9.58
N ILE A 170 -1.84 -0.82 -9.64
CA ILE A 170 -1.43 -2.21 -9.44
C ILE A 170 -0.54 -2.26 -8.21
N ARG A 171 -1.08 -2.84 -7.15
CA ARG A 171 -0.32 -3.13 -5.94
C ARG A 171 0.24 -4.54 -5.98
N PHE A 172 1.52 -4.66 -5.70
CA PHE A 172 2.22 -5.89 -5.40
C PHE A 172 2.52 -5.95 -3.92
N SER A 173 2.38 -7.13 -3.34
CA SER A 173 2.79 -7.38 -1.96
C SER A 173 4.09 -8.18 -1.93
N VAL A 174 4.96 -7.89 -0.97
CA VAL A 174 6.11 -8.76 -0.68
C VAL A 174 5.70 -10.21 -0.37
N TYR A 175 4.45 -10.44 0.02
CA TYR A 175 3.87 -11.75 0.29
C TYR A 175 3.22 -12.41 -0.93
N ASP A 176 3.14 -11.73 -2.08
CA ASP A 176 2.60 -12.34 -3.28
C ASP A 176 3.46 -13.53 -3.69
N ASN A 177 2.77 -14.59 -4.14
CA ASN A 177 3.41 -15.78 -4.64
C ASN A 177 3.19 -15.90 -6.15
N PHE A 178 4.21 -16.37 -6.84
CA PHE A 178 4.13 -16.73 -8.24
C PHE A 178 4.80 -18.08 -8.49
N LEU A 179 4.36 -18.76 -9.53
CA LEU A 179 4.91 -20.07 -9.91
C LEU A 179 6.21 -19.87 -10.70
N ALA A 180 7.30 -20.44 -10.20
CA ALA A 180 8.58 -20.51 -10.90
C ALA A 180 9.18 -21.90 -10.73
N GLU A 181 9.57 -22.53 -11.83
CA GLU A 181 10.20 -23.88 -11.85
C GLU A 181 9.38 -24.94 -11.07
N GLY A 182 8.04 -24.88 -11.21
CA GLY A 182 7.14 -25.81 -10.51
C GLY A 182 6.95 -25.57 -9.01
N LYS A 183 7.50 -24.49 -8.46
CA LYS A 183 7.39 -24.11 -7.05
C LYS A 183 6.76 -22.75 -6.87
N LEU A 184 6.02 -22.54 -5.78
CA LEU A 184 5.53 -21.25 -5.37
C LEU A 184 6.67 -20.46 -4.72
N MET A 185 7.04 -19.33 -5.31
CA MET A 185 8.07 -18.44 -4.82
C MET A 185 7.46 -17.14 -4.34
N ARG A 186 7.88 -16.65 -3.17
CA ARG A 186 7.47 -15.33 -2.67
C ARG A 186 8.22 -14.24 -3.41
N LEU A 187 7.53 -13.14 -3.66
CA LEU A 187 8.05 -11.99 -4.40
C LEU A 187 9.25 -11.34 -3.68
N ASP A 188 9.21 -11.25 -2.36
CA ASP A 188 10.30 -10.67 -1.57
C ASP A 188 11.63 -11.44 -1.73
N ASN A 189 11.60 -12.78 -1.80
CA ASN A 189 12.80 -13.60 -1.93
C ASN A 189 13.59 -13.28 -3.22
N ILE A 190 12.88 -12.93 -4.29
CA ILE A 190 13.52 -12.59 -5.57
C ILE A 190 13.97 -11.14 -5.58
N LEU A 191 13.17 -10.22 -5.03
CA LEU A 191 13.49 -8.80 -4.98
C LEU A 191 14.62 -8.46 -4.00
N ASP A 192 14.95 -9.33 -3.04
CA ASP A 192 16.10 -9.15 -2.15
C ASP A 192 17.44 -9.33 -2.88
N THR A 193 17.45 -10.05 -4.01
CA THR A 193 18.67 -10.33 -4.80
C THR A 193 18.51 -9.86 -6.24
N PRO A 194 19.08 -8.70 -6.63
CA PRO A 194 18.92 -8.13 -7.97
C PRO A 194 19.37 -9.03 -9.12
N THR A 195 20.26 -9.97 -8.85
CA THR A 195 20.80 -10.94 -9.85
C THR A 195 20.18 -12.32 -9.70
N HIS A 196 19.03 -12.44 -9.04
CA HIS A 196 18.39 -13.74 -8.80
C HIS A 196 18.04 -14.42 -10.13
N PRO A 197 18.33 -15.73 -10.29
CA PRO A 197 18.09 -16.46 -11.55
C PRO A 197 16.63 -16.44 -12.03
N LEU A 198 15.69 -16.32 -11.09
CA LEU A 198 14.24 -16.31 -11.37
C LEU A 198 13.66 -14.92 -11.71
N GLN A 199 14.47 -13.90 -11.92
CA GLN A 199 13.98 -12.55 -12.26
C GLN A 199 13.14 -12.52 -13.53
N GLN A 200 13.46 -13.35 -14.53
CA GLN A 200 12.66 -13.43 -15.75
C GLN A 200 11.26 -14.03 -15.50
N GLN A 201 11.14 -14.99 -14.59
CA GLN A 201 9.86 -15.54 -14.17
C GLN A 201 9.05 -14.52 -13.37
N LEU A 202 9.71 -13.79 -12.49
CA LEU A 202 9.10 -12.65 -11.78
C LEU A 202 8.59 -11.59 -12.76
N LEU A 203 9.40 -11.21 -13.75
CA LEU A 203 8.99 -10.26 -14.77
C LEU A 203 7.73 -10.73 -15.54
N LYS A 204 7.67 -12.00 -15.93
CA LYS A 204 6.48 -12.58 -16.58
C LYS A 204 5.24 -12.47 -15.68
N TYR A 205 5.38 -12.72 -14.39
CA TYR A 205 4.29 -12.56 -13.41
C TYR A 205 3.84 -11.09 -13.33
N ILE A 206 4.78 -10.15 -13.23
CA ILE A 206 4.48 -8.71 -13.17
C ILE A 206 3.76 -8.24 -14.44
N ILE A 207 4.29 -8.61 -15.63
CA ILE A 207 3.70 -8.25 -16.93
C ILE A 207 2.27 -8.79 -17.04
N ARG A 208 2.01 -10.01 -16.59
CA ARG A 208 0.66 -10.57 -16.58
C ARG A 208 -0.27 -9.72 -15.74
N ARG A 209 0.13 -9.36 -14.52
CA ARG A 209 -0.66 -8.51 -13.63
C ARG A 209 -0.89 -7.09 -14.19
N ILE A 210 0.06 -6.57 -14.97
CA ILE A 210 -0.10 -5.27 -15.66
C ILE A 210 -1.12 -5.38 -16.82
N LYS A 211 -1.22 -6.53 -17.47
CA LYS A 211 -2.10 -6.73 -18.63
C LYS A 211 -3.53 -7.16 -18.26
N GLU A 212 -3.72 -7.75 -17.08
CA GLU A 212 -5.04 -8.09 -16.51
C GLU A 212 -5.82 -6.83 -16.10
#